data_473ed711074700626aa0edbc3fbb863f
#
_entry.id   473ed711074700626aa0edbc3fbb863f
#
_cell.length_a   1.000
_cell.length_b   1.000
_cell.length_c   1.000
_cell.angle_alpha   90.00
_cell.angle_beta   90.00
_cell.angle_gamma   90.00
#
_symmetry.space_group_name_H-M   'P 1'
#
loop_
_entity.id
_entity.type
_entity.pdbx_description
1 polymer ?
#
loop_
_entity_poly.entity_id
_entity_poly.type
_entity_poly.pdbx_seq_one_letter_code
_entity_poly.pdbx_strand_id
1 'polypeptide(L)'
;NRAAPKVQGALLEAMQEHRVTIGKETFSLPAPFLVIATQNPVEQAGTFELPEAQLDRFMLCHRLQYPTRDQECEVLRRNMDLGVARQEQGAIARTEFDMIDQQAVGSHEDLVEAMEQVHQVHVSETFLEHVVELVNRTRQHPAIELGASPRAGISLIKASRARALIHGRDYVIPEDLYALAEDVILHRIRLNYEALADGRRGAEVLQEMLSGMGAITGTS
;
A
#
# COMPACT_ATOMS: atom_id res chain seq x y z
N ASN A 1 2.00 0.34 -14.33
CA ASN A 1 0.86 0.30 -15.25
C ASN A 1 1.24 0.31 -16.76
N ARG A 2 2.52 0.11 -17.11
CA ARG A 2 3.00 -0.03 -18.51
C ARG A 2 2.92 -1.47 -19.03
N ALA A 3 2.74 -2.47 -18.17
CA ALA A 3 2.61 -3.85 -18.60
C ALA A 3 1.29 -4.09 -19.34
N ALA A 4 1.34 -4.93 -20.39
CA ALA A 4 0.15 -5.31 -21.13
C ALA A 4 -0.86 -6.06 -20.23
N PRO A 5 -2.17 -5.98 -20.47
CA PRO A 5 -3.20 -6.59 -19.61
C PRO A 5 -3.00 -8.08 -19.35
N LYS A 6 -2.47 -8.83 -20.32
CA LYS A 6 -2.15 -10.26 -20.15
C LYS A 6 -1.06 -10.51 -19.11
N VAL A 7 -0.04 -9.64 -19.07
CA VAL A 7 1.05 -9.71 -18.08
C VAL A 7 0.55 -9.31 -16.70
N GLN A 8 -0.30 -8.27 -16.64
CA GLN A 8 -0.95 -7.86 -15.40
C GLN A 8 -1.80 -9.01 -14.82
N GLY A 9 -2.56 -9.72 -15.65
CA GLY A 9 -3.35 -10.88 -15.22
C GLY A 9 -2.50 -11.99 -14.60
N ALA A 10 -1.35 -12.32 -15.22
CA ALA A 10 -0.43 -13.34 -14.69
C ALA A 10 0.20 -12.95 -13.35
N LEU A 11 0.55 -11.66 -13.16
CA LEU A 11 1.05 -11.15 -11.88
C LEU A 11 -0.01 -11.23 -10.78
N LEU A 12 -1.26 -10.95 -11.11
CA LEU A 12 -2.37 -11.03 -10.16
C LEU A 12 -2.69 -12.47 -9.74
N GLU A 13 -2.54 -13.43 -10.66
CA GLU A 13 -2.61 -14.85 -10.34
C GLU A 13 -1.49 -15.24 -9.37
N ALA A 14 -0.25 -14.82 -9.65
CA ALA A 14 0.89 -15.05 -8.77
C ALA A 14 0.66 -14.50 -7.35
N MET A 15 0.06 -13.31 -7.23
CA MET A 15 -0.27 -12.69 -5.93
C MET A 15 -1.30 -13.49 -5.11
N GLN A 16 -2.23 -14.17 -5.77
CA GLN A 16 -3.31 -14.89 -5.09
C GLN A 16 -2.95 -16.34 -4.78
N GLU A 17 -2.36 -16.99 -5.77
CA GLU A 17 -2.13 -18.43 -5.74
C GLU A 17 -0.73 -18.78 -5.23
N HIS A 18 0.14 -17.78 -5.03
CA HIS A 18 1.56 -17.98 -4.70
C HIS A 18 2.27 -18.97 -5.64
N ARG A 19 1.87 -18.98 -6.91
CA ARG A 19 2.40 -19.86 -7.94
C ARG A 19 2.36 -19.18 -9.31
N VAL A 20 3.23 -19.64 -10.20
CA VAL A 20 3.32 -19.18 -11.58
C VAL A 20 3.27 -20.37 -12.50
N THR A 21 2.44 -20.29 -13.54
CA THR A 21 2.35 -21.32 -14.58
C THR A 21 3.13 -20.87 -15.82
N ILE A 22 4.14 -21.64 -16.20
CA ILE A 22 4.97 -21.41 -17.38
C ILE A 22 4.79 -22.61 -18.34
N GLY A 23 4.09 -22.36 -19.45
CA GLY A 23 3.74 -23.42 -20.40
C GLY A 23 2.73 -24.40 -19.79
N LYS A 24 3.18 -25.62 -19.44
CA LYS A 24 2.34 -26.66 -18.82
C LYS A 24 2.75 -26.97 -17.36
N GLU A 25 3.75 -26.31 -16.86
CA GLU A 25 4.31 -26.55 -15.52
C GLU A 25 3.93 -25.40 -14.59
N THR A 26 3.59 -25.74 -13.34
CA THR A 26 3.26 -24.80 -12.29
C THR A 26 4.32 -24.83 -11.21
N PHE A 27 4.88 -23.66 -10.90
CA PHE A 27 5.94 -23.45 -9.91
C PHE A 27 5.37 -22.70 -8.71
N SER A 28 5.62 -23.16 -7.51
CA SER A 28 5.33 -22.43 -6.29
C SER A 28 6.32 -21.28 -6.11
N LEU A 29 5.83 -20.11 -5.70
CA LEU A 29 6.68 -18.98 -5.37
C LEU A 29 7.23 -19.14 -3.94
N PRO A 30 8.49 -18.76 -3.68
CA PRO A 30 9.03 -18.80 -2.34
C PRO A 30 8.29 -17.83 -1.42
N ALA A 31 8.15 -18.19 -0.14
CA ALA A 31 7.60 -17.32 0.89
C ALA A 31 8.73 -16.69 1.70
N PRO A 32 8.62 -15.42 2.11
CA PRO A 32 7.54 -14.48 1.77
C PRO A 32 7.65 -13.93 0.34
N PHE A 33 6.50 -13.73 -0.31
CA PHE A 33 6.41 -13.15 -1.64
C PHE A 33 5.70 -11.81 -1.58
N LEU A 34 6.35 -10.76 -2.04
CA LEU A 34 5.82 -9.39 -2.04
C LEU A 34 5.77 -8.86 -3.47
N VAL A 35 4.65 -8.25 -3.84
CA VAL A 35 4.50 -7.53 -5.11
C VAL A 35 4.36 -6.04 -4.83
N ILE A 36 5.29 -5.28 -5.40
CA ILE A 36 5.25 -3.82 -5.40
C ILE A 36 4.98 -3.37 -6.83
N ALA A 37 3.94 -2.56 -7.02
CA ALA A 37 3.60 -1.97 -8.30
C ALA A 37 3.62 -0.45 -8.20
N THR A 38 4.01 0.22 -9.28
CA THR A 38 3.99 1.68 -9.37
C THR A 38 3.03 2.14 -10.45
N GLN A 39 2.33 3.24 -10.19
CA GLN A 39 1.53 3.96 -11.16
C GLN A 39 2.03 5.39 -11.28
N ASN A 40 2.18 5.88 -12.52
CA ASN A 40 2.37 7.30 -12.76
C ASN A 40 1.04 7.90 -13.26
N PRO A 41 0.35 8.72 -12.47
CA PRO A 41 -0.93 9.30 -12.87
C PRO A 41 -0.81 10.37 -13.96
N VAL A 42 0.39 10.92 -14.19
CA VAL A 42 0.63 11.98 -15.17
C VAL A 42 0.80 11.42 -16.59
N GLU A 43 1.33 10.22 -16.73
CA GLU A 43 1.52 9.56 -18.02
C GLU A 43 0.27 8.77 -18.42
N GLN A 44 -0.61 9.37 -19.22
CA GLN A 44 -1.80 8.70 -19.75
C GLN A 44 -1.51 7.94 -21.06
N ALA A 45 -0.53 8.36 -21.84
CA ALA A 45 -0.19 7.70 -23.11
C ALA A 45 0.59 6.39 -22.88
N GLY A 46 0.05 5.27 -23.36
CA GLY A 46 0.71 3.95 -23.27
C GLY A 46 0.60 3.27 -21.89
N THR A 47 -0.29 3.75 -21.01
CA THR A 47 -0.59 3.09 -19.74
C THR A 47 -1.94 2.37 -19.81
N PHE A 48 -2.01 1.24 -19.12
CA PHE A 48 -3.26 0.49 -18.95
C PHE A 48 -3.67 0.61 -17.48
N GLU A 49 -4.82 1.23 -17.26
CA GLU A 49 -5.39 1.26 -15.92
C GLU A 49 -5.76 -0.15 -15.47
N LEU A 50 -5.49 -0.46 -14.21
CA LEU A 50 -5.94 -1.71 -13.62
C LEU A 50 -7.44 -1.61 -13.34
N PRO A 51 -8.25 -2.62 -13.75
CA PRO A 51 -9.64 -2.71 -13.31
C PRO A 51 -9.74 -2.69 -11.79
N GLU A 52 -10.81 -2.12 -11.26
CA GLU A 52 -11.06 -1.97 -9.82
C GLU A 52 -10.95 -3.30 -9.05
N ALA A 53 -11.46 -4.39 -9.63
CA ALA A 53 -11.33 -5.73 -9.05
C ALA A 53 -9.86 -6.21 -8.91
N GLN A 54 -8.96 -5.63 -9.69
CA GLN A 54 -7.53 -5.90 -9.62
C GLN A 54 -6.83 -4.99 -8.62
N LEU A 55 -7.21 -3.71 -8.55
CA LEU A 55 -6.74 -2.77 -7.54
C LEU A 55 -7.11 -3.21 -6.12
N ASP A 56 -8.30 -3.76 -5.92
CA ASP A 56 -8.76 -4.28 -4.63
C ASP A 56 -7.87 -5.40 -4.04
N ARG A 57 -7.03 -6.03 -4.87
CA ARG A 57 -6.09 -7.08 -4.44
C ARG A 57 -4.81 -6.56 -3.80
N PHE A 58 -4.43 -5.30 -4.07
CA PHE A 58 -3.31 -4.67 -3.39
C PHE A 58 -3.71 -4.28 -1.97
N MET A 59 -2.88 -4.64 -1.00
CA MET A 59 -3.16 -4.36 0.41
C MET A 59 -3.18 -2.87 0.67
N LEU A 60 -2.19 -2.14 0.18
CA LEU A 60 -1.98 -0.71 0.37
C LEU A 60 -1.74 -0.02 -0.97
N CYS A 61 -2.17 1.22 -1.09
CA CYS A 61 -1.86 2.12 -2.19
C CYS A 61 -1.41 3.47 -1.62
N HIS A 62 -0.10 3.63 -1.44
CA HIS A 62 0.47 4.85 -0.90
C HIS A 62 0.70 5.88 -2.00
N ARG A 63 0.28 7.12 -1.75
CA ARG A 63 0.47 8.25 -2.65
C ARG A 63 1.69 9.05 -2.24
N LEU A 64 2.74 8.97 -3.06
CA LEU A 64 3.93 9.78 -2.84
C LEU A 64 3.62 11.25 -3.08
N GLN A 65 4.01 12.08 -2.14
CA GLN A 65 3.95 13.53 -2.23
C GLN A 65 5.26 14.06 -2.84
N TYR A 66 5.21 15.27 -3.38
CA TYR A 66 6.45 15.98 -3.72
C TYR A 66 7.30 16.17 -2.46
N PRO A 67 8.63 16.07 -2.57
CA PRO A 67 9.50 16.34 -1.45
C PRO A 67 9.36 17.81 -0.98
N THR A 68 9.62 18.05 0.28
CA THR A 68 9.73 19.41 0.80
C THR A 68 10.97 20.09 0.23
N ARG A 69 11.01 21.44 0.29
CA ARG A 69 12.18 22.19 -0.18
C ARG A 69 13.51 21.69 0.42
N ASP A 70 13.51 21.35 1.70
CA ASP A 70 14.73 20.88 2.36
C ASP A 70 15.13 19.48 1.91
N GLN A 71 14.14 18.61 1.65
CA GLN A 71 14.36 17.28 1.08
C GLN A 71 14.86 17.39 -0.38
N GLU A 72 14.31 18.30 -1.20
CA GLU A 72 14.84 18.56 -2.55
C GLU A 72 16.29 19.03 -2.51
N CYS A 73 16.63 19.96 -1.62
CA CYS A 73 18.01 20.40 -1.44
C CYS A 73 18.93 19.24 -1.08
N GLU A 74 18.47 18.33 -0.23
CA GLU A 74 19.24 17.14 0.18
C GLU A 74 19.42 16.17 -1.01
N VAL A 75 18.38 15.94 -1.81
CA VAL A 75 18.47 15.13 -3.03
C VAL A 75 19.52 15.69 -3.98
N LEU A 76 19.51 17.01 -4.21
CA LEU A 76 20.48 17.67 -5.08
C LEU A 76 21.91 17.57 -4.53
N ARG A 77 22.12 17.76 -3.20
CA ARG A 77 23.43 17.58 -2.58
C ARG A 77 23.96 16.18 -2.78
N ARG A 78 23.16 15.16 -2.47
CA ARG A 78 23.55 13.76 -2.67
C ARG A 78 23.90 13.45 -4.12
N ASN A 79 23.13 13.98 -5.07
CA ASN A 79 23.43 13.79 -6.48
C ASN A 79 24.75 14.46 -6.90
N MET A 80 25.05 15.66 -6.37
CA MET A 80 26.34 16.35 -6.62
C MET A 80 27.55 15.59 -6.08
N ASP A 81 27.37 14.81 -5.01
CA ASP A 81 28.42 14.03 -4.35
C ASP A 81 28.68 12.67 -5.02
N LEU A 82 27.84 12.22 -5.97
CA LEU A 82 27.95 10.90 -6.58
C LEU A 82 29.28 10.65 -7.31
N GLY A 83 29.79 11.64 -8.03
CA GLY A 83 31.03 11.52 -8.78
C GLY A 83 31.02 10.44 -9.85
N VAL A 84 32.20 9.87 -10.11
CA VAL A 84 32.40 8.82 -11.12
C VAL A 84 33.10 7.60 -10.55
N ALA A 85 32.69 6.40 -10.98
CA ALA A 85 33.40 5.16 -10.73
C ALA A 85 34.38 4.90 -11.89
N ARG A 86 35.67 4.72 -11.59
CA ARG A 86 36.67 4.31 -12.60
C ARG A 86 36.53 2.82 -12.91
N GLN A 87 36.57 2.50 -14.19
CA GLN A 87 36.66 1.13 -14.70
C GLN A 87 37.90 0.97 -15.55
N GLU A 88 38.28 -0.29 -15.88
CA GLU A 88 39.50 -0.58 -16.68
C GLU A 88 39.53 0.12 -18.04
N GLN A 89 38.37 0.42 -18.63
CA GLN A 89 38.25 1.05 -19.95
C GLN A 89 37.52 2.41 -19.92
N GLY A 90 37.53 3.12 -18.77
CA GLY A 90 36.87 4.44 -18.70
C GLY A 90 36.34 4.78 -17.32
N ALA A 91 35.33 5.66 -17.29
CA ALA A 91 34.63 6.04 -16.07
C ALA A 91 33.12 6.08 -16.32
N ILE A 92 32.33 5.60 -15.38
CA ILE A 92 30.88 5.63 -15.40
C ILE A 92 30.41 6.54 -14.28
N ALA A 93 29.41 7.40 -14.55
CA ALA A 93 28.77 8.19 -13.50
C ALA A 93 28.13 7.26 -12.47
N ARG A 94 28.39 7.52 -11.19
CA ARG A 94 27.71 6.81 -10.11
C ARG A 94 26.24 7.22 -10.05
N THR A 95 25.42 6.29 -9.64
CA THR A 95 24.00 6.50 -9.36
C THR A 95 23.76 6.52 -7.86
N GLU A 96 22.59 6.98 -7.43
CA GLU A 96 22.18 6.93 -6.03
C GLU A 96 22.20 5.49 -5.48
N PHE A 97 21.95 4.49 -6.32
CA PHE A 97 22.02 3.06 -5.94
C PHE A 97 23.43 2.61 -5.56
N ASP A 98 24.47 3.21 -6.13
CA ASP A 98 25.86 2.89 -5.80
C ASP A 98 26.27 3.42 -4.43
N MET A 99 25.46 4.31 -3.84
CA MET A 99 25.67 4.89 -2.50
C MET A 99 24.89 4.15 -1.41
N ILE A 100 23.99 3.25 -1.79
CA ILE A 100 23.23 2.46 -0.82
C ILE A 100 24.19 1.40 -0.24
N ASP A 101 24.34 1.42 1.08
CA ASP A 101 25.02 0.33 1.79
C ASP A 101 24.21 -0.96 1.57
N GLN A 102 24.82 -1.91 0.88
CA GLN A 102 24.18 -3.18 0.53
C GLN A 102 24.21 -4.21 1.67
N GLN A 103 24.56 -3.80 2.87
CA GLN A 103 24.50 -4.70 4.02
C GLN A 103 23.02 -5.01 4.33
N ALA A 104 22.72 -6.30 4.43
CA ALA A 104 21.39 -6.73 4.86
C ALA A 104 21.14 -6.28 6.30
N VAL A 105 20.01 -5.62 6.53
CA VAL A 105 19.59 -5.18 7.87
C VAL A 105 18.92 -6.29 8.69
N GLY A 106 18.61 -7.42 8.07
CA GLY A 106 18.02 -8.60 8.68
C GLY A 106 18.11 -9.81 7.74
N SER A 107 17.83 -10.96 8.27
CA SER A 107 17.78 -12.24 7.53
C SER A 107 16.34 -12.54 7.06
N HIS A 108 16.22 -13.61 6.27
CA HIS A 108 14.90 -14.15 5.91
C HIS A 108 14.16 -14.68 7.16
N GLU A 109 14.90 -15.29 8.09
CA GLU A 109 14.37 -15.80 9.35
C GLU A 109 13.82 -14.67 10.22
N ASP A 110 14.53 -13.54 10.33
CA ASP A 110 14.04 -12.35 11.07
C ASP A 110 12.72 -11.82 10.49
N LEU A 111 12.56 -11.87 9.16
CA LEU A 111 11.31 -11.45 8.52
C LEU A 111 10.16 -12.42 8.82
N VAL A 112 10.42 -13.72 8.77
CA VAL A 112 9.42 -14.74 9.11
C VAL A 112 8.99 -14.60 10.57
N GLU A 113 9.94 -14.43 11.50
CA GLU A 113 9.65 -14.20 12.92
C GLU A 113 8.82 -12.94 13.13
N ALA A 114 9.16 -11.84 12.45
CA ALA A 114 8.37 -10.61 12.51
C ALA A 114 6.93 -10.82 11.99
N MET A 115 6.73 -11.61 10.93
CA MET A 115 5.40 -11.95 10.43
C MET A 115 4.59 -12.78 11.44
N GLU A 116 5.22 -13.69 12.16
CA GLU A 116 4.58 -14.46 13.25
C GLU A 116 4.19 -13.54 14.41
N GLN A 117 5.07 -12.62 14.80
CA GLN A 117 4.79 -11.63 15.84
C GLN A 117 3.63 -10.71 15.46
N VAL A 118 3.55 -10.25 14.21
CA VAL A 118 2.39 -9.47 13.69
C VAL A 118 1.10 -10.24 13.89
N HIS A 119 1.11 -11.56 13.68
CA HIS A 119 -0.09 -12.39 13.83
C HIS A 119 -0.56 -12.48 15.29
N GLN A 120 0.34 -12.35 16.26
CA GLN A 120 0.04 -12.39 17.70
C GLN A 120 -0.48 -11.05 18.26
N VAL A 121 -0.31 -9.94 17.53
CA VAL A 121 -0.82 -8.62 17.95
C VAL A 121 -2.33 -8.69 18.18
N HIS A 122 -2.75 -8.31 19.38
CA HIS A 122 -4.15 -8.38 19.79
C HIS A 122 -5.02 -7.37 19.05
N VAL A 123 -6.22 -7.80 18.66
CA VAL A 123 -7.26 -6.97 18.06
C VAL A 123 -8.52 -7.12 18.92
N SER A 124 -8.98 -6.03 19.54
CA SER A 124 -10.21 -6.05 20.33
C SER A 124 -11.45 -6.16 19.42
N GLU A 125 -12.53 -6.70 19.96
CA GLU A 125 -13.82 -6.76 19.25
C GLU A 125 -14.30 -5.36 18.83
N THR A 126 -14.15 -4.39 19.72
CA THR A 126 -14.50 -2.97 19.44
C THR A 126 -13.71 -2.42 18.24
N PHE A 127 -12.41 -2.74 18.12
CA PHE A 127 -11.62 -2.33 16.97
C PHE A 127 -12.11 -3.00 15.69
N LEU A 128 -12.45 -4.30 15.76
CA LEU A 128 -12.99 -5.04 14.62
C LEU A 128 -14.32 -4.44 14.15
N GLU A 129 -15.23 -4.12 15.09
CA GLU A 129 -16.50 -3.44 14.79
C GLU A 129 -16.29 -2.09 14.10
N HIS A 130 -15.31 -1.31 14.53
CA HIS A 130 -14.96 -0.03 13.87
C HIS A 130 -14.45 -0.20 12.45
N VAL A 131 -13.62 -1.22 12.21
CA VAL A 131 -13.18 -1.55 10.84
C VAL A 131 -14.37 -1.91 9.95
N VAL A 132 -15.28 -2.74 10.45
CA VAL A 132 -16.50 -3.14 9.74
C VAL A 132 -17.40 -1.92 9.49
N GLU A 133 -17.56 -1.05 10.48
CA GLU A 133 -18.34 0.19 10.35
C GLU A 133 -17.76 1.11 9.26
N LEU A 134 -16.44 1.33 9.25
CA LEU A 134 -15.79 2.13 8.20
C LEU A 134 -16.06 1.56 6.81
N VAL A 135 -15.86 0.25 6.63
CA VAL A 135 -16.09 -0.41 5.34
C VAL A 135 -17.56 -0.30 4.92
N ASN A 136 -18.51 -0.47 5.85
CA ASN A 136 -19.94 -0.34 5.56
C ASN A 136 -20.32 1.10 5.20
N ARG A 137 -19.77 2.10 5.87
CA ARG A 137 -19.98 3.51 5.52
C ARG A 137 -19.57 3.82 4.10
N THR A 138 -18.46 3.23 3.59
CA THR A 138 -18.08 3.42 2.18
C THR A 138 -19.14 2.94 1.21
N ARG A 139 -19.95 1.93 1.57
CA ARG A 139 -21.01 1.35 0.73
C ARG A 139 -22.33 2.12 0.80
N GLN A 140 -22.52 2.90 1.86
CA GLN A 140 -23.76 3.62 2.15
C GLN A 140 -23.65 5.13 1.90
N HIS A 141 -22.43 5.63 1.70
CA HIS A 141 -22.18 7.05 1.54
C HIS A 141 -22.75 7.58 0.21
N PRO A 142 -23.57 8.66 0.22
CA PRO A 142 -24.28 9.15 -0.97
C PRO A 142 -23.35 9.61 -2.11
N ALA A 143 -22.10 10.01 -1.81
CA ALA A 143 -21.12 10.41 -2.82
C ALA A 143 -20.35 9.24 -3.42
N ILE A 144 -20.54 8.00 -2.95
CA ILE A 144 -19.79 6.82 -3.39
C ILE A 144 -20.69 5.93 -4.25
N GLU A 145 -20.25 5.63 -5.47
CA GLU A 145 -20.89 4.70 -6.39
C GLU A 145 -20.47 3.25 -6.11
N LEU A 146 -19.15 3.05 -5.87
CA LEU A 146 -18.58 1.76 -5.52
C LEU A 146 -17.87 1.86 -4.18
N GLY A 147 -18.39 1.16 -3.17
CA GLY A 147 -17.78 1.05 -1.84
C GLY A 147 -16.75 -0.07 -1.74
N ALA A 148 -15.96 -0.03 -0.68
CA ALA A 148 -14.89 -1.00 -0.44
C ALA A 148 -15.42 -2.43 -0.21
N SER A 149 -14.67 -3.42 -0.70
CA SER A 149 -14.97 -4.85 -0.51
C SER A 149 -14.58 -5.32 0.90
N PRO A 150 -14.98 -6.54 1.32
CA PRO A 150 -14.51 -7.13 2.58
C PRO A 150 -12.97 -7.25 2.67
N ARG A 151 -12.26 -7.28 1.54
CA ARG A 151 -10.80 -7.27 1.50
C ARG A 151 -10.19 -6.02 2.15
N ALA A 152 -10.88 -4.88 2.06
CA ALA A 152 -10.47 -3.66 2.74
C ALA A 152 -10.38 -3.85 4.27
N GLY A 153 -11.39 -4.46 4.87
CA GLY A 153 -11.38 -4.78 6.31
C GLY A 153 -10.22 -5.71 6.70
N ILE A 154 -10.02 -6.78 5.91
CA ILE A 154 -8.89 -7.71 6.12
C ILE A 154 -7.55 -6.96 6.02
N SER A 155 -7.41 -6.09 5.03
CA SER A 155 -6.19 -5.28 4.82
C SER A 155 -5.96 -4.31 5.98
N LEU A 156 -7.01 -3.63 6.46
CA LEU A 156 -6.94 -2.73 7.62
C LEU A 156 -6.46 -3.48 8.88
N ILE A 157 -7.05 -4.63 9.20
CA ILE A 157 -6.63 -5.43 10.35
C ILE A 157 -5.15 -5.85 10.23
N LYS A 158 -4.75 -6.38 9.08
CA LYS A 158 -3.36 -6.83 8.88
C LYS A 158 -2.36 -5.67 8.97
N ALA A 159 -2.65 -4.55 8.32
CA ALA A 159 -1.80 -3.38 8.34
C ALA A 159 -1.74 -2.71 9.72
N SER A 160 -2.86 -2.66 10.46
CA SER A 160 -2.91 -2.13 11.83
C SER A 160 -2.08 -2.98 12.80
N ARG A 161 -2.14 -4.31 12.69
CA ARG A 161 -1.26 -5.20 13.48
C ARG A 161 0.22 -4.95 13.19
N ALA A 162 0.60 -4.87 11.91
CA ALA A 162 1.97 -4.59 11.52
C ALA A 162 2.43 -3.21 12.03
N ARG A 163 1.58 -2.18 11.91
CA ARG A 163 1.85 -0.86 12.46
C ARG A 163 2.03 -0.88 13.98
N ALA A 164 1.18 -1.59 14.71
CA ALA A 164 1.29 -1.73 16.15
C ALA A 164 2.64 -2.35 16.55
N LEU A 165 3.04 -3.45 15.89
CA LEU A 165 4.33 -4.10 16.13
C LEU A 165 5.52 -3.16 15.83
N ILE A 166 5.50 -2.44 14.71
CA ILE A 166 6.54 -1.45 14.36
C ILE A 166 6.67 -0.37 15.44
N HIS A 167 5.57 -0.03 16.11
CA HIS A 167 5.56 0.91 17.23
C HIS A 167 5.79 0.25 18.60
N GLY A 168 6.23 -1.01 18.64
CA GLY A 168 6.55 -1.75 19.86
C GLY A 168 5.35 -2.11 20.72
N ARG A 169 4.16 -2.26 20.11
CA ARG A 169 2.92 -2.62 20.80
C ARG A 169 2.46 -4.02 20.41
N ASP A 170 1.89 -4.74 21.38
CA ASP A 170 1.27 -6.05 21.21
C ASP A 170 -0.26 -5.99 21.00
N TYR A 171 -0.82 -4.78 20.84
CA TYR A 171 -2.22 -4.52 20.55
C TYR A 171 -2.40 -3.35 19.60
N VAL A 172 -3.49 -3.35 18.84
CA VAL A 172 -3.89 -2.25 17.95
C VAL A 172 -4.64 -1.17 18.70
N ILE A 173 -4.52 0.06 18.23
CA ILE A 173 -5.25 1.22 18.75
C ILE A 173 -6.01 1.94 17.62
N PRO A 174 -7.00 2.78 17.92
CA PRO A 174 -7.79 3.51 16.92
C PRO A 174 -6.94 4.32 15.94
N GLU A 175 -5.85 4.88 16.42
CA GLU A 175 -4.92 5.68 15.61
C GLU A 175 -4.27 4.86 14.49
N ASP A 176 -4.13 3.55 14.65
CA ASP A 176 -3.63 2.67 13.60
C ASP A 176 -4.62 2.59 12.43
N LEU A 177 -5.93 2.51 12.72
CA LEU A 177 -6.98 2.55 11.71
C LEU A 177 -6.97 3.88 10.96
N TYR A 178 -6.96 5.00 11.66
CA TYR A 178 -6.99 6.33 11.05
C TYR A 178 -5.77 6.61 10.19
N ALA A 179 -4.59 6.20 10.65
CA ALA A 179 -3.34 6.38 9.92
C ALA A 179 -3.28 5.58 8.61
N LEU A 180 -3.97 4.46 8.54
CA LEU A 180 -3.93 3.54 7.39
C LEU A 180 -5.16 3.62 6.49
N ALA A 181 -6.24 4.30 6.94
CA ALA A 181 -7.51 4.33 6.23
C ALA A 181 -7.36 4.85 4.79
N GLU A 182 -6.58 5.90 4.58
CA GLU A 182 -6.37 6.49 3.26
C GLU A 182 -5.68 5.50 2.32
N ASP A 183 -4.57 4.92 2.76
CA ASP A 183 -3.78 3.99 1.95
C ASP A 183 -4.53 2.67 1.64
N VAL A 184 -5.48 2.27 2.50
CA VAL A 184 -6.24 1.03 2.31
C VAL A 184 -7.56 1.25 1.57
N ILE A 185 -8.23 2.37 1.77
CA ILE A 185 -9.60 2.58 1.29
C ILE A 185 -9.65 3.29 -0.07
N LEU A 186 -8.82 4.33 -0.31
CA LEU A 186 -9.01 5.22 -1.46
C LEU A 186 -8.93 4.53 -2.82
N HIS A 187 -8.10 3.51 -2.97
CA HIS A 187 -7.98 2.77 -4.23
C HIS A 187 -9.10 1.71 -4.42
N ARG A 188 -10.01 1.60 -3.45
CA ARG A 188 -11.12 0.64 -3.42
C ARG A 188 -12.49 1.28 -3.50
N ILE A 189 -12.55 2.62 -3.51
CA ILE A 189 -13.81 3.35 -3.63
C ILE A 189 -13.82 4.16 -4.92
N ARG A 190 -15.01 4.33 -5.48
CA ARG A 190 -15.25 5.23 -6.61
C ARG A 190 -16.37 6.20 -6.26
N LEU A 191 -16.10 7.49 -6.46
CA LEU A 191 -17.12 8.52 -6.32
C LEU A 191 -18.12 8.43 -7.47
N ASN A 192 -19.36 8.79 -7.21
CA ASN A 192 -20.37 8.93 -8.25
C ASN A 192 -20.14 10.19 -9.09
N TYR A 193 -20.85 10.27 -10.22
CA TYR A 193 -20.70 11.35 -11.18
C TYR A 193 -21.01 12.73 -10.57
N GLU A 194 -22.04 12.80 -9.72
CA GLU A 194 -22.47 14.05 -9.06
C GLU A 194 -21.36 14.59 -8.14
N ALA A 195 -20.80 13.76 -7.28
CA ALA A 195 -19.69 14.13 -6.40
C ALA A 195 -18.43 14.58 -7.18
N LEU A 196 -18.14 13.90 -8.31
CA LEU A 196 -17.03 14.29 -9.18
C LEU A 196 -17.29 15.62 -9.89
N ALA A 197 -18.54 15.87 -10.34
CA ALA A 197 -18.93 17.14 -10.96
C ALA A 197 -18.86 18.31 -9.97
N ASP A 198 -19.14 18.07 -8.69
CA ASP A 198 -18.98 19.02 -7.60
C ASP A 198 -17.52 19.23 -7.17
N GLY A 199 -16.58 18.56 -7.80
CA GLY A 199 -15.13 18.65 -7.52
C GLY A 199 -14.71 17.97 -6.21
N ARG A 200 -15.54 17.09 -5.63
CA ARG A 200 -15.20 16.35 -4.40
C ARG A 200 -14.08 15.35 -4.65
N ARG A 201 -13.24 15.17 -3.66
CA ARG A 201 -12.14 14.20 -3.70
C ARG A 201 -12.40 13.03 -2.76
N GLY A 202 -11.98 11.83 -3.15
CA GLY A 202 -12.17 10.63 -2.33
C GLY A 202 -11.57 10.75 -0.92
N ALA A 203 -10.45 11.46 -0.78
CA ALA A 203 -9.83 11.72 0.52
C ALA A 203 -10.74 12.58 1.43
N GLU A 204 -11.42 13.59 0.89
CA GLU A 204 -12.35 14.45 1.64
C GLU A 204 -13.55 13.64 2.12
N VAL A 205 -14.12 12.82 1.23
CA VAL A 205 -15.24 11.94 1.57
C VAL A 205 -14.84 10.92 2.65
N LEU A 206 -13.62 10.38 2.56
CA LEU A 206 -13.09 9.47 3.58
C LEU A 206 -12.93 10.17 4.94
N GLN A 207 -12.40 11.39 4.96
CA GLN A 207 -12.25 12.17 6.20
C GLN A 207 -13.60 12.52 6.83
N GLU A 208 -14.63 12.82 6.04
CA GLU A 208 -15.99 13.00 6.54
C GLU A 208 -16.50 11.73 7.24
N MET A 209 -16.30 10.57 6.63
CA MET A 209 -16.71 9.29 7.24
C MET A 209 -15.98 9.01 8.54
N LEU A 210 -14.64 9.20 8.58
CA LEU A 210 -13.82 9.00 9.76
C LEU A 210 -14.20 9.96 10.89
N SER A 211 -14.45 11.24 10.58
CA SER A 211 -14.87 12.25 11.56
C SER A 211 -16.26 11.96 12.13
N GLY A 212 -17.13 11.32 11.36
CA GLY A 212 -18.46 10.91 11.79
C GLY A 212 -18.48 9.58 12.57
N MET A 213 -17.34 8.88 12.69
CA MET A 213 -17.20 7.72 13.56
C MET A 213 -16.93 8.22 14.98
N GLY A 214 -17.74 7.77 15.95
CA GLY A 214 -17.50 8.09 17.37
C GLY A 214 -16.12 7.63 17.82
N ALA A 215 -15.56 8.30 18.84
CA ALA A 215 -14.31 7.83 19.45
C ALA A 215 -14.46 6.35 19.86
N ILE A 216 -13.43 5.54 19.57
CA ILE A 216 -13.36 4.16 20.07
C ILE A 216 -13.15 4.26 21.57
N THR A 217 -14.25 4.31 22.34
CA THR A 217 -14.18 4.24 23.79
C THR A 217 -14.00 2.77 24.14
N GLY A 218 -12.77 2.39 24.47
CA GLY A 218 -12.48 1.09 25.05
C GLY A 218 -13.21 0.97 26.38
N THR A 219 -14.32 0.27 26.39
CA THR A 219 -14.81 -0.35 27.61
C THR A 219 -14.01 -1.63 27.82
N SER A 220 -13.33 -1.68 28.95
CA SER A 220 -12.50 -2.73 29.53
C SER A 220 -13.10 -4.12 29.39
#